data_12b2b7f1c82f519b441671e0a6bee9d7
#
_entry.id   12b2b7f1c82f519b441671e0a6bee9d7
#
_cell.length_a   1.000
_cell.length_b   1.000
_cell.length_c   1.000
_cell.angle_alpha   90.00
_cell.angle_beta   90.00
_cell.angle_gamma   90.00
#
_symmetry.space_group_name_H-M   'P 1'
#
loop_
_entity.id
_entity.type
_entity.pdbx_description
1 polymer ?
#
loop_
_entity_poly.entity_id
_entity_poly.type
_entity_poly.pdbx_seq_one_letter_code
_entity_poly.pdbx_strand_id
1 'polypeptide(L)'
;IVSSNTTGQTALLIILQPAPEDEGAAMNIQVRLSPIDISAVQREYLSERRPGVRFDDFLERRMSGRSMVEATLDERGQATVLVTPGKWWVHASLSGAHNVEWRLPINVAGQKQTIELKPENAYAKMKSF
;
A
#
# COMPACT_ATOMS: atom_id res chain seq x y z
N ILE A 1 10.66 14.13 25.58
CA ILE A 1 10.42 13.75 25.27
C ILE A 1 9.84 13.16 24.65
N VAL A 2 9.56 13.11 24.53
CA VAL A 2 9.10 12.64 24.13
C VAL A 2 8.85 12.02 23.29
N SER A 3 8.54 12.14 22.75
CA SER A 3 8.29 11.45 21.88
C SER A 3 8.74 10.17 21.82
N SER A 4 9.00 9.68 22.63
CA SER A 4 9.43 8.32 22.65
C SER A 4 8.43 7.37 22.08
N ASN A 5 7.20 7.69 22.12
CA ASN A 5 6.19 6.81 21.57
C ASN A 5 6.30 6.63 20.11
N THR A 6 6.88 7.59 19.43
CA THR A 6 7.03 7.49 18.00
C THR A 6 8.36 6.93 17.63
N THR A 7 9.12 6.50 18.61
CA THR A 7 10.41 5.89 18.35
C THR A 7 10.24 4.68 17.46
N GLY A 8 10.98 4.67 16.37
CA GLY A 8 10.92 3.58 15.43
C GLY A 8 9.80 3.66 14.41
N GLN A 9 9.00 4.71 14.44
CA GLN A 9 7.95 4.88 13.44
C GLN A 9 8.19 6.09 12.57
N THR A 10 7.73 6.00 11.33
CA THR A 10 7.84 7.06 10.33
C THR A 10 6.46 7.58 10.02
N ALA A 11 6.30 8.90 10.00
CA ALA A 11 5.08 9.53 9.53
C ALA A 11 5.11 9.54 8.01
N LEU A 12 4.33 8.66 7.40
CA LEU A 12 4.30 8.50 5.95
C LEU A 12 3.12 9.26 5.38
N LEU A 13 3.42 10.26 4.55
CA LEU A 13 2.40 11.03 3.84
C LEU A 13 2.23 10.42 2.46
N ILE A 14 1.00 9.99 2.16
CA ILE A 14 0.65 9.39 0.88
C ILE A 14 -0.16 10.42 0.10
N ILE A 15 0.28 10.72 -1.11
CA ILE A 15 -0.39 11.70 -1.97
C ILE A 15 -0.73 11.02 -3.29
N LEU A 16 -2.01 11.08 -3.65
CA LEU A 16 -2.47 10.58 -4.95
C LEU A 16 -2.56 11.73 -5.92
N GLN A 17 -1.87 11.61 -7.04
CA GLN A 17 -1.91 12.59 -8.13
C GLN A 17 -2.46 11.91 -9.37
N PRO A 18 -3.78 11.88 -9.55
CA PRO A 18 -4.36 11.21 -10.70
C PRO A 18 -4.16 12.01 -11.98
N ALA A 19 -4.28 11.34 -13.11
CA ALA A 19 -4.35 12.03 -14.38
C ALA A 19 -5.55 12.98 -14.40
N PRO A 20 -5.52 14.07 -15.18
CA PRO A 20 -6.64 15.02 -15.19
C PRO A 20 -7.99 14.39 -15.44
N GLU A 21 -8.08 13.40 -16.32
CA GLU A 21 -9.32 12.72 -16.62
C GLU A 21 -9.85 11.86 -15.49
N ASP A 22 -9.05 11.58 -14.48
CA ASP A 22 -9.41 10.74 -13.36
C ASP A 22 -9.57 11.52 -12.05
N GLU A 23 -9.44 12.84 -12.08
CA GLU A 23 -9.46 13.65 -10.86
C GLU A 23 -10.76 13.47 -10.05
N GLY A 24 -11.87 13.36 -10.72
CA GLY A 24 -13.16 13.23 -10.04
C GLY A 24 -13.33 11.90 -9.31
N ALA A 25 -12.52 10.91 -9.63
CA ALA A 25 -12.60 9.58 -9.02
C ALA A 25 -11.63 9.41 -7.85
N ALA A 26 -10.82 10.42 -7.55
CA ALA A 26 -9.75 10.29 -6.58
C ALA A 26 -10.19 10.62 -5.15
N MET A 27 -11.45 10.32 -4.80
CA MET A 27 -11.97 10.60 -3.46
C MET A 27 -12.18 9.30 -2.71
N ASN A 28 -11.81 9.32 -1.42
CA ASN A 28 -12.05 8.19 -0.53
C ASN A 28 -11.38 6.89 -0.98
N ILE A 29 -10.25 7.02 -1.66
CA ILE A 29 -9.46 5.88 -2.10
C ILE A 29 -8.80 5.25 -0.88
N GLN A 30 -8.89 3.94 -0.76
CA GLN A 30 -8.18 3.22 0.29
C GLN A 30 -6.81 2.83 -0.19
N VAL A 31 -5.81 3.07 0.65
CA VAL A 31 -4.43 2.67 0.40
C VAL A 31 -4.08 1.64 1.45
N ARG A 32 -3.51 0.53 1.02
CA ARG A 32 -3.09 -0.54 1.90
C ARG A 32 -1.58 -0.67 1.85
N LEU A 33 -0.96 -0.69 3.01
CA LEU A 33 0.47 -0.93 3.13
C LEU A 33 0.68 -2.31 3.72
N SER A 34 1.47 -3.12 3.03
CA SER A 34 1.76 -4.48 3.45
C SER A 34 3.25 -4.64 3.68
N PRO A 35 3.66 -5.31 4.76
CA PRO A 35 5.09 -5.56 4.99
C PRO A 35 5.69 -6.58 4.04
N ILE A 36 4.85 -7.25 3.25
CA ILE A 36 5.31 -8.25 2.28
C ILE A 36 4.55 -8.05 0.97
N ASP A 37 5.09 -8.62 -0.09
CA ASP A 37 4.41 -8.64 -1.39
C ASP A 37 3.37 -9.75 -1.39
N ILE A 38 2.11 -9.39 -1.13
CA ILE A 38 1.02 -10.35 -1.00
C ILE A 38 0.83 -11.16 -2.27
N SER A 39 0.97 -10.53 -3.43
CA SER A 39 0.81 -11.25 -4.70
C SER A 39 1.86 -12.34 -4.88
N ALA A 40 3.10 -12.06 -4.47
CA ALA A 40 4.16 -13.06 -4.54
C ALA A 40 3.91 -14.20 -3.55
N VAL A 41 3.45 -13.86 -2.35
CA VAL A 41 3.13 -14.86 -1.33
C VAL A 41 1.98 -15.74 -1.79
N GLN A 42 0.98 -15.16 -2.43
CA GLN A 42 -0.14 -15.92 -2.97
C GLN A 42 0.32 -16.92 -4.02
N ARG A 43 1.20 -16.52 -4.93
CA ARG A 43 1.74 -17.43 -5.92
C ARG A 43 2.54 -18.54 -5.29
N GLU A 44 3.33 -18.22 -4.27
CA GLU A 44 4.10 -19.21 -3.53
C GLU A 44 3.19 -20.22 -2.86
N TYR A 45 2.13 -19.76 -2.21
CA TYR A 45 1.15 -20.63 -1.56
C TYR A 45 0.53 -21.59 -2.56
N LEU A 46 0.10 -21.08 -3.72
CA LEU A 46 -0.53 -21.89 -4.74
C LEU A 46 0.44 -22.92 -5.33
N SER A 47 1.71 -22.59 -5.45
CA SER A 47 2.70 -23.50 -6.02
C SER A 47 3.09 -24.62 -5.04
N GLU A 48 3.06 -24.36 -3.74
CA GLU A 48 3.44 -25.35 -2.73
C GLU A 48 2.34 -26.37 -2.47
N ARG A 49 1.08 -25.96 -2.57
CA ARG A 49 -0.08 -26.83 -2.41
C ARG A 49 0.00 -27.77 -1.22
N ARG A 50 0.28 -27.24 -0.06
CA ARG A 50 0.35 -28.05 1.15
C ARG A 50 -1.05 -28.32 1.69
N PRO A 51 -1.49 -29.58 1.78
CA PRO A 51 -2.81 -29.88 2.32
C PRO A 51 -2.92 -29.42 3.77
N GLY A 52 -4.08 -28.87 4.11
CA GLY A 52 -4.34 -28.46 5.49
C GLY A 52 -3.78 -27.13 5.90
N VAL A 53 -3.04 -26.46 5.04
CA VAL A 53 -2.51 -25.12 5.34
C VAL A 53 -3.40 -24.09 4.65
N ARG A 54 -4.04 -23.25 5.44
CA ARG A 54 -4.89 -22.20 4.90
C ARG A 54 -4.03 -21.01 4.47
N PHE A 55 -4.51 -20.30 3.46
CA PHE A 55 -3.77 -19.13 2.97
C PHE A 55 -3.58 -18.08 4.08
N ASP A 56 -4.60 -17.86 4.91
CA ASP A 56 -4.50 -16.88 5.99
C ASP A 56 -3.36 -17.22 6.95
N ASP A 57 -3.22 -18.49 7.30
CA ASP A 57 -2.13 -18.93 8.20
C ASP A 57 -0.78 -18.79 7.53
N PHE A 58 -0.70 -19.14 6.25
CA PHE A 58 0.53 -19.00 5.48
C PHE A 58 0.96 -17.55 5.41
N LEU A 59 0.00 -16.66 5.12
CA LEU A 59 0.24 -15.22 5.04
C LEU A 59 0.73 -14.67 6.38
N GLU A 60 0.08 -15.07 7.47
CA GLU A 60 0.44 -14.58 8.79
C GLU A 60 1.87 -14.95 9.16
N ARG A 61 2.30 -16.15 8.82
CA ARG A 61 3.68 -16.57 9.05
C ARG A 61 4.67 -15.72 8.28
N ARG A 62 4.34 -15.39 7.03
CA ARG A 62 5.21 -14.54 6.20
C ARG A 62 5.29 -13.13 6.73
N MET A 63 4.24 -12.65 7.37
CA MET A 63 4.23 -11.30 7.93
C MET A 63 5.03 -11.19 9.22
N SER A 64 5.32 -12.30 9.86
CA SER A 64 6.21 -12.36 11.03
C SER A 64 5.76 -11.41 12.16
N GLY A 65 4.48 -11.41 12.45
CA GLY A 65 3.93 -10.56 13.51
C GLY A 65 3.70 -9.12 13.10
N ARG A 66 4.06 -8.74 11.90
CA ARG A 66 3.76 -7.40 11.38
C ARG A 66 2.35 -7.38 10.81
N SER A 67 1.73 -6.21 10.81
CA SER A 67 0.35 -6.07 10.36
C SER A 67 0.26 -5.15 9.16
N MET A 68 -0.76 -5.38 8.34
CA MET A 68 -1.08 -4.44 7.27
C MET A 68 -1.62 -3.17 7.86
N VAL A 69 -1.34 -2.05 7.20
CA VAL A 69 -1.83 -0.74 7.59
C VAL A 69 -2.73 -0.23 6.47
N GLU A 70 -3.88 0.30 6.83
CA GLU A 70 -4.79 0.87 5.85
C GLU A 70 -4.97 2.35 6.13
N ALA A 71 -5.12 3.11 5.05
CA ALA A 71 -5.40 4.55 5.13
C ALA A 71 -6.41 4.91 4.06
N THR A 72 -7.29 5.86 4.38
CA THR A 72 -8.24 6.38 3.40
C THR A 72 -7.80 7.78 3.03
N LEU A 73 -7.63 8.03 1.75
CA LEU A 73 -7.24 9.35 1.27
C LEU A 73 -8.37 10.32 1.47
N ASP A 74 -8.04 11.55 1.85
CA ASP A 74 -9.03 12.59 2.06
C ASP A 74 -9.45 13.24 0.73
N GLU A 75 -10.21 14.33 0.80
CA GLU A 75 -10.68 15.03 -0.40
C GLU A 75 -9.56 15.55 -1.27
N ARG A 76 -8.40 15.76 -0.68
CA ARG A 76 -7.22 16.24 -1.41
C ARG A 76 -6.37 15.10 -1.95
N GLY A 77 -6.79 13.87 -1.70
CA GLY A 77 -6.02 12.71 -2.11
C GLY A 77 -4.81 12.46 -1.23
N GLN A 78 -4.90 12.79 0.05
CA GLN A 78 -3.78 12.67 0.98
C GLN A 78 -4.18 11.90 2.23
N ALA A 79 -3.22 11.20 2.80
CA ALA A 79 -3.38 10.55 4.09
C ALA A 79 -2.02 10.44 4.75
N THR A 80 -2.00 10.48 6.07
CA THR A 80 -0.77 10.29 6.83
C THR A 80 -0.96 9.09 7.75
N VAL A 81 0.01 8.18 7.73
CA VAL A 81 0.01 7.00 8.60
C VAL A 81 1.35 6.85 9.27
N LEU A 82 1.35 6.21 10.42
CA LEU A 82 2.59 5.86 11.12
C LEU A 82 2.92 4.40 10.83
N VAL A 83 4.10 4.16 10.30
CA VAL A 83 4.57 2.81 9.99
C VAL A 83 5.98 2.62 10.49
N THR A 84 6.34 1.37 10.75
CA THR A 84 7.71 1.05 11.18
C THR A 84 8.66 1.16 9.99
N PRO A 85 9.92 1.51 10.23
CA PRO A 85 10.90 1.53 9.15
C PRO A 85 11.10 0.15 8.53
N GLY A 86 11.49 0.13 7.28
CA GLY A 86 11.75 -1.09 6.55
C GLY A 86 11.02 -1.09 5.23
N LYS A 87 10.98 -2.27 4.62
CA LYS A 87 10.34 -2.41 3.32
C LYS A 87 8.84 -2.62 3.47
N TRP A 88 8.09 -1.87 2.68
CA TRP A 88 6.64 -1.96 2.63
C TRP A 88 6.18 -1.96 1.18
N TRP A 89 5.01 -2.53 0.93
CA TRP A 89 4.37 -2.51 -0.37
C TRP A 89 3.11 -1.66 -0.27
N VAL A 90 2.99 -0.70 -1.18
CA VAL A 90 1.83 0.20 -1.22
C VAL A 90 0.87 -0.29 -2.29
N HIS A 91 -0.36 -0.58 -1.91
CA HIS A 91 -1.40 -1.01 -2.84
C HIS A 91 -2.53 0.02 -2.85
N ALA A 92 -2.93 0.43 -4.02
CA ALA A 92 -4.06 1.32 -4.19
C ALA A 92 -4.69 1.08 -5.56
N SER A 93 -5.96 1.39 -5.69
CA SER A 93 -6.68 1.26 -6.96
C SER A 93 -7.54 2.48 -7.16
N LEU A 94 -7.58 2.97 -8.37
CA LEU A 94 -8.42 4.08 -8.77
C LEU A 94 -9.28 3.63 -9.95
N SER A 95 -10.60 3.77 -9.83
CA SER A 95 -11.53 3.46 -10.90
C SER A 95 -12.14 4.76 -11.41
N GLY A 96 -11.70 5.21 -12.58
CA GLY A 96 -12.17 6.42 -13.21
C GLY A 96 -12.24 6.20 -14.71
N ALA A 97 -11.78 7.17 -15.49
CA ALA A 97 -11.66 7.00 -16.94
C ALA A 97 -10.73 5.86 -17.28
N HIS A 98 -9.77 5.61 -16.41
CA HIS A 98 -8.90 4.45 -16.47
C HIS A 98 -8.97 3.72 -15.14
N ASN A 99 -8.73 2.40 -15.18
CA ASN A 99 -8.52 1.62 -13.97
C ASN A 99 -7.03 1.60 -13.73
N VAL A 100 -6.59 2.25 -12.65
CA VAL A 100 -5.18 2.38 -12.33
C VAL A 100 -4.92 1.67 -11.02
N GLU A 101 -3.88 0.86 -11.00
CA GLU A 101 -3.50 0.09 -9.83
C GLU A 101 -2.05 0.38 -9.47
N TRP A 102 -1.80 0.62 -8.20
CA TRP A 102 -0.45 0.79 -7.69
C TRP A 102 -0.09 -0.41 -6.82
N ARG A 103 1.12 -0.87 -7.01
CA ARG A 103 1.75 -1.92 -6.23
C ARG A 103 3.22 -1.55 -6.15
N LEU A 104 3.50 -0.68 -5.20
CA LEU A 104 4.78 0.04 -5.18
C LEU A 104 5.60 -0.39 -3.97
N PRO A 105 6.80 -0.97 -4.18
CA PRO A 105 7.69 -1.23 -3.06
C PRO A 105 8.37 0.06 -2.63
N ILE A 106 8.41 0.27 -1.32
CA ILE A 106 9.04 1.45 -0.75
C ILE A 106 9.92 1.04 0.42
N ASN A 107 10.93 1.85 0.69
CA ASN A 107 11.76 1.71 1.89
C ASN A 107 11.42 2.85 2.81
N VAL A 108 10.84 2.53 3.96
CA VAL A 108 10.42 3.54 4.93
C VAL A 108 11.56 3.80 5.89
N ALA A 109 11.92 5.06 6.05
CA ALA A 109 13.03 5.45 6.92
C ALA A 109 12.83 6.89 7.40
N GLY A 110 13.47 7.23 8.52
CA GLY A 110 13.45 8.57 9.06
C GLY A 110 12.19 8.88 9.85
N GLN A 111 12.00 10.14 10.17
CA GLN A 111 10.84 10.59 10.93
C GLN A 111 9.65 10.87 10.05
N LYS A 112 9.89 11.35 8.84
CA LYS A 112 8.85 11.70 7.88
C LYS A 112 9.27 11.27 6.48
N GLN A 113 8.30 10.83 5.70
CA GLN A 113 8.54 10.43 4.32
C GLN A 113 7.28 10.70 3.52
N THR A 114 7.44 11.06 2.25
CA THR A 114 6.31 11.31 1.35
C THR A 114 6.35 10.32 0.20
N ILE A 115 5.19 9.74 -0.10
CA ILE A 115 5.01 8.83 -1.23
C ILE A 115 3.98 9.44 -2.15
N GLU A 116 4.31 9.54 -3.44
CA GLU A 116 3.37 10.03 -4.43
C GLU A 116 2.91 8.88 -5.33
N LEU A 117 1.60 8.74 -5.46
CA LEU A 117 0.99 7.78 -6.37
C LEU A 117 0.59 8.52 -7.63
N LYS A 118 1.29 8.25 -8.73
CA LYS A 118 1.10 8.93 -10.01
C LYS A 118 0.85 7.90 -11.10
N PRO A 119 0.27 8.31 -12.23
CA PRO A 119 0.14 7.37 -13.35
C PRO A 119 1.49 6.79 -13.80
N GLU A 120 2.56 7.57 -13.66
CA GLU A 120 3.89 7.14 -14.10
C GLU A 120 4.45 5.99 -13.29
N ASN A 121 4.06 5.86 -12.01
CA ASN A 121 4.56 4.78 -11.17
C ASN A 121 3.50 3.72 -10.87
N ALA A 122 2.40 3.72 -11.62
CA ALA A 122 1.37 2.71 -11.48
C ALA A 122 1.87 1.35 -11.95
N TYR A 123 1.42 0.30 -11.27
CA TYR A 123 1.72 -1.07 -11.65
C TYR A 123 0.98 -1.45 -12.92
N ALA A 124 -0.29 -1.05 -13.00
CA ALA A 124 -1.13 -1.34 -14.16
C ALA A 124 -2.06 -0.17 -14.41
N LYS A 125 -2.31 0.11 -15.66
CA LYS A 125 -3.24 1.14 -16.08
C LYS A 125 -4.02 0.62 -17.27
N MET A 126 -5.34 0.49 -17.11
CA MET A 126 -6.21 -0.03 -18.15
C MET A 126 -7.35 0.93 -18.39
N LYS A 127 -7.69 1.12 -19.66
CA LYS A 127 -8.80 1.98 -20.02
C LYS A 127 -10.11 1.34 -19.59
N SER A 128 -10.97 2.14 -18.96
CA SER A 128 -12.30 1.69 -18.56
C SER A 128 -13.26 1.76 -19.74
N PHE A 129 -14.18 0.82 -19.78
CA PHE A 129 -15.22 0.80 -20.82
C PHE A 129 -16.58 1.05 -20.22
#